data_3d1e5e5e98d17440079bf84aa6e87084
#
_entry.id   3d1e5e5e98d17440079bf84aa6e87084
#
_cell.length_a   1.000
_cell.length_b   1.000
_cell.length_c   1.000
_cell.angle_alpha   90.00
_cell.angle_beta   90.00
_cell.angle_gamma   90.00
#
_symmetry.space_group_name_H-M   'P 1'
#
loop_
_entity.id
_entity.type
_entity.pdbx_description
1 polymer ?
#
loop_
_entity_poly.entity_id
_entity_poly.type
_entity_poly.pdbx_seq_one_letter_code
_entity_poly.pdbx_strand_id
1 'polypeptide(L)'
;MKINKVSYSNLIFAGISLSTVFILIYNIFYFNPILGYDAEAHYDYINYLSRYLPRDFKLPTHNETREFFNPPLGYMIPSISQVFCRNLIESSDFLNDCQPYFGKITQIFQSLLYVATITINLYTLKSFNNSKNIFNVGYLILVSLLAVNYRTISMVRGEPYILFFLSLFLFIINKHEIHKFDFNYRSIFFTALIIGGIALSRQWGFLLFLPLIILLFSKQLNIKYLKLWSLSAFIGALFSSWFYINLFIKYGTFTPFNLKSPGFSFSNQKLAFYIPNYEHLKYLFTKPIRPHLDNQFFSILYSDLWGDYWGYFTFTSRFLDIGRDQLIIGDYFARVNIISIFTTFIIIIFCYLTYKTYKSRFLIQYINLAIICSFFGYLIFAISYPDWTGDSIKATYIIQMFHLAVFLSSIYFQKLEEINKNLYNGILSILVLIYIHNFQTYLSHFPINYYP
;
A
#
# COMPACT_ATOMS: atom_id res chain seq x y z
N MET A 1 -29.11 -5.07 -36.60
CA MET A 1 -27.94 -4.82 -35.70
C MET A 1 -28.47 -4.62 -34.29
N LYS A 2 -28.41 -5.62 -33.40
CA LYS A 2 -28.80 -5.46 -31.98
C LYS A 2 -27.75 -4.61 -31.32
N ILE A 3 -28.05 -3.35 -31.03
CA ILE A 3 -27.22 -2.50 -30.19
C ILE A 3 -27.24 -3.17 -28.80
N ASN A 4 -26.16 -3.88 -28.44
CA ASN A 4 -26.01 -4.42 -27.10
C ASN A 4 -26.07 -3.23 -26.12
N LYS A 5 -27.15 -3.15 -25.34
CA LYS A 5 -27.25 -2.15 -24.26
C LYS A 5 -26.03 -2.32 -23.34
N VAL A 6 -25.15 -1.33 -23.34
CA VAL A 6 -24.01 -1.31 -22.41
C VAL A 6 -24.57 -1.38 -20.99
N SER A 7 -24.12 -2.35 -20.21
CA SER A 7 -24.55 -2.51 -18.82
C SER A 7 -24.12 -1.28 -17.99
N TYR A 8 -24.97 -0.85 -17.06
CA TYR A 8 -24.66 0.22 -16.09
C TYR A 8 -23.31 -0.02 -15.38
N SER A 9 -23.06 -1.23 -14.94
CA SER A 9 -21.79 -1.63 -14.32
C SER A 9 -20.59 -1.42 -15.26
N ASN A 10 -20.72 -1.69 -16.57
CA ASN A 10 -19.62 -1.50 -17.53
C ASN A 10 -19.29 -0.01 -17.74
N LEU A 11 -20.31 0.86 -17.72
CA LEU A 11 -20.09 2.31 -17.81
C LEU A 11 -19.36 2.84 -16.58
N ILE A 12 -19.76 2.40 -15.39
CA ILE A 12 -19.06 2.78 -14.15
C ILE A 12 -17.62 2.25 -14.17
N PHE A 13 -17.42 0.98 -14.58
CA PHE A 13 -16.08 0.41 -14.69
C PHE A 13 -15.18 1.26 -15.61
N ALA A 14 -15.67 1.61 -16.78
CA ALA A 14 -14.91 2.46 -17.72
C ALA A 14 -14.64 3.85 -17.13
N GLY A 15 -15.66 4.49 -16.54
CA GLY A 15 -15.53 5.82 -15.92
C GLY A 15 -14.51 5.83 -14.79
N ILE A 16 -14.56 4.88 -13.86
CA ILE A 16 -13.60 4.79 -12.74
C ILE A 16 -12.19 4.44 -13.25
N SER A 17 -12.06 3.55 -14.26
CA SER A 17 -10.76 3.22 -14.86
C SER A 17 -10.10 4.45 -15.49
N LEU A 18 -10.85 5.20 -16.31
CA LEU A 18 -10.37 6.43 -16.94
C LEU A 18 -10.01 7.49 -15.89
N SER A 19 -10.86 7.66 -14.88
CA SER A 19 -10.62 8.59 -13.78
C SER A 19 -9.35 8.20 -12.99
N THR A 20 -9.14 6.92 -12.69
CA THR A 20 -7.93 6.45 -12.02
C THR A 20 -6.67 6.74 -12.84
N VAL A 21 -6.69 6.46 -14.14
CA VAL A 21 -5.57 6.79 -15.04
C VAL A 21 -5.33 8.31 -15.09
N PHE A 22 -6.40 9.10 -15.19
CA PHE A 22 -6.30 10.57 -15.15
C PHE A 22 -5.63 11.05 -13.86
N ILE A 23 -6.05 10.55 -12.69
CA ILE A 23 -5.48 10.93 -11.39
C ILE A 23 -3.99 10.59 -11.34
N LEU A 24 -3.60 9.39 -11.79
CA LEU A 24 -2.19 8.99 -11.82
C LEU A 24 -1.36 9.92 -12.70
N ILE A 25 -1.85 10.22 -13.91
CA ILE A 25 -1.18 11.15 -14.83
C ILE A 25 -1.10 12.55 -14.22
N TYR A 26 -2.21 13.07 -13.67
CA TYR A 26 -2.24 14.36 -13.00
C TYR A 26 -1.18 14.44 -11.90
N ASN A 27 -1.12 13.45 -11.03
CA ASN A 27 -0.18 13.43 -9.91
C ASN A 27 1.29 13.33 -10.38
N ILE A 28 1.57 12.61 -11.49
CA ILE A 28 2.90 12.59 -12.09
C ILE A 28 3.33 14.01 -12.53
N PHE A 29 2.42 14.80 -13.07
CA PHE A 29 2.75 16.17 -13.49
C PHE A 29 2.88 17.14 -12.34
N TYR A 30 1.99 17.06 -11.35
CA TYR A 30 1.85 18.11 -10.33
C TYR A 30 2.52 17.80 -8.98
N PHE A 31 2.72 16.53 -8.62
CA PHE A 31 3.40 16.23 -7.36
C PHE A 31 4.92 16.23 -7.52
N ASN A 32 5.61 17.00 -6.69
CA ASN A 32 7.07 16.96 -6.63
C ASN A 32 7.53 15.66 -5.96
N PRO A 33 8.27 14.77 -6.67
CA PRO A 33 8.64 13.45 -6.16
C PRO A 33 9.60 13.46 -4.98
N ILE A 34 10.28 14.58 -4.72
CA ILE A 34 11.19 14.75 -3.57
C ILE A 34 10.45 15.21 -2.30
N LEU A 35 9.13 15.42 -2.37
CA LEU A 35 8.30 15.75 -1.22
C LEU A 35 7.62 14.49 -0.66
N GLY A 36 7.19 14.57 0.58
CA GLY A 36 6.47 13.50 1.25
C GLY A 36 7.07 13.12 2.61
N TYR A 37 6.60 12.02 3.16
CA TYR A 37 7.13 11.50 4.42
C TYR A 37 8.57 11.04 4.22
N ASP A 38 9.48 11.50 5.08
CA ASP A 38 10.89 11.09 5.08
C ASP A 38 11.58 11.21 3.71
N ALA A 39 11.04 12.08 2.83
CA ALA A 39 11.44 12.19 1.43
C ALA A 39 12.93 12.47 1.26
N GLU A 40 13.50 13.34 2.10
CA GLU A 40 14.93 13.64 2.12
C GLU A 40 15.78 12.38 2.36
N ALA A 41 15.41 11.57 3.36
CA ALA A 41 16.15 10.35 3.69
C ALA A 41 16.02 9.26 2.60
N HIS A 42 14.86 9.13 1.95
CA HIS A 42 14.71 8.29 0.75
C HIS A 42 15.59 8.79 -0.39
N TYR A 43 15.69 10.10 -0.53
CA TYR A 43 16.52 10.74 -1.52
C TYR A 43 18.02 10.48 -1.29
N ASP A 44 18.48 10.60 -0.03
CA ASP A 44 19.86 10.30 0.36
C ASP A 44 20.23 8.84 0.04
N TYR A 45 19.28 7.91 0.26
CA TYR A 45 19.47 6.50 -0.11
C TYR A 45 19.71 6.35 -1.62
N ILE A 46 18.87 7.00 -2.45
CA ILE A 46 18.98 6.95 -3.91
C ILE A 46 20.30 7.56 -4.36
N ASN A 47 20.67 8.70 -3.81
CA ASN A 47 21.93 9.39 -4.12
C ASN A 47 23.13 8.51 -3.81
N TYR A 48 23.15 7.90 -2.62
CA TYR A 48 24.23 7.00 -2.24
C TYR A 48 24.33 5.81 -3.19
N LEU A 49 23.22 5.10 -3.39
CA LEU A 49 23.20 3.91 -4.23
C LEU A 49 23.60 4.24 -5.69
N SER A 50 23.14 5.35 -6.25
CA SER A 50 23.46 5.77 -7.61
C SER A 50 24.92 6.16 -7.84
N ARG A 51 25.64 6.57 -6.80
CA ARG A 51 27.10 6.88 -6.88
C ARG A 51 27.93 5.63 -7.14
N TYR A 52 27.52 4.50 -6.55
CA TYR A 52 28.29 3.24 -6.62
C TYR A 52 27.79 2.30 -7.72
N LEU A 53 26.49 2.33 -8.06
CA LEU A 53 25.84 1.39 -8.97
C LEU A 53 26.55 1.13 -10.31
N PRO A 54 27.23 2.10 -10.94
CA PRO A 54 27.96 1.80 -12.19
C PRO A 54 29.14 0.87 -12.04
N ARG A 55 29.73 0.79 -10.83
CA ARG A 55 30.98 0.02 -10.59
C ARG A 55 30.83 -1.02 -9.48
N ASP A 56 30.02 -0.73 -8.49
CA ASP A 56 29.88 -1.54 -7.28
C ASP A 56 28.48 -1.33 -6.69
N PHE A 57 27.92 -2.37 -6.06
CA PHE A 57 26.65 -2.31 -5.39
C PHE A 57 26.85 -2.16 -3.89
N LYS A 58 26.79 -0.90 -3.39
CA LYS A 58 26.92 -0.58 -1.96
C LYS A 58 25.63 -0.07 -1.38
N LEU A 59 25.24 -0.66 -0.26
CA LEU A 59 24.08 -0.20 0.52
C LEU A 59 24.53 0.89 1.49
N PRO A 60 23.72 1.95 1.69
CA PRO A 60 23.99 2.98 2.68
C PRO A 60 23.94 2.42 4.10
N THR A 61 24.55 3.14 5.03
CA THR A 61 24.48 2.90 6.47
C THR A 61 23.66 4.02 7.15
N HIS A 62 23.54 3.96 8.47
CA HIS A 62 22.89 5.01 9.26
C HIS A 62 23.57 6.39 9.17
N ASN A 63 24.83 6.42 8.71
CA ASN A 63 25.55 7.68 8.52
C ASN A 63 25.15 8.41 7.24
N GLU A 64 24.71 7.68 6.22
CA GLU A 64 24.35 8.24 4.91
C GLU A 64 22.85 8.55 4.82
N THR A 65 22.00 7.75 5.47
CA THR A 65 20.54 7.99 5.45
C THR A 65 19.83 7.36 6.64
N ARG A 66 18.76 8.01 7.11
CA ARG A 66 17.87 7.44 8.12
C ARG A 66 17.11 6.20 7.62
N GLU A 67 16.96 6.05 6.31
CA GLU A 67 16.23 4.95 5.67
C GLU A 67 17.11 3.74 5.30
N PHE A 68 18.35 3.67 5.85
CA PHE A 68 19.34 2.62 5.60
C PHE A 68 18.83 1.18 5.78
N PHE A 69 17.81 1.02 6.62
CA PHE A 69 17.20 -0.27 6.96
C PHE A 69 16.20 -0.76 5.93
N ASN A 70 15.80 0.08 4.98
CA ASN A 70 14.85 -0.33 3.95
C ASN A 70 15.51 -1.20 2.89
N PRO A 71 14.85 -2.27 2.46
CA PRO A 71 15.31 -3.09 1.35
C PRO A 71 15.43 -2.29 0.05
N PRO A 72 16.41 -2.60 -0.82
CA PRO A 72 16.82 -1.73 -1.91
C PRO A 72 15.90 -1.74 -3.14
N LEU A 73 14.96 -2.68 -3.27
CA LEU A 73 14.20 -2.85 -4.52
C LEU A 73 13.44 -1.59 -4.92
N GLY A 74 12.83 -0.91 -3.95
CA GLY A 74 12.11 0.36 -4.19
C GLY A 74 13.01 1.52 -4.62
N TYR A 75 14.33 1.41 -4.36
CA TYR A 75 15.32 2.44 -4.72
C TYR A 75 16.09 2.13 -6.00
N MET A 76 15.96 0.92 -6.57
CA MET A 76 16.71 0.53 -7.76
C MET A 76 16.34 1.38 -8.99
N ILE A 77 15.06 1.53 -9.28
CA ILE A 77 14.60 2.29 -10.46
C ILE A 77 15.03 3.76 -10.37
N PRO A 78 14.77 4.50 -9.26
CA PRO A 78 15.23 5.87 -9.15
C PRO A 78 16.76 6.00 -9.20
N SER A 79 17.51 5.06 -8.61
CA SER A 79 18.98 5.11 -8.64
C SER A 79 19.54 4.87 -10.05
N ILE A 80 18.99 3.90 -10.77
CA ILE A 80 19.35 3.64 -12.18
C ILE A 80 19.02 4.87 -13.03
N SER A 81 17.84 5.46 -12.85
CA SER A 81 17.42 6.68 -13.58
C SER A 81 18.38 7.83 -13.32
N GLN A 82 18.85 7.98 -12.08
CA GLN A 82 19.81 9.01 -11.73
C GLN A 82 21.19 8.77 -12.36
N VAL A 83 21.64 7.51 -12.46
CA VAL A 83 22.87 7.15 -13.18
C VAL A 83 22.78 7.55 -14.66
N PHE A 84 21.66 7.23 -15.31
CA PHE A 84 21.44 7.61 -16.71
C PHE A 84 21.43 9.14 -16.88
N CYS A 85 20.74 9.86 -16.02
CA CYS A 85 20.70 11.32 -16.08
C CYS A 85 22.10 11.94 -15.93
N ARG A 86 22.91 11.45 -15.01
CA ARG A 86 24.31 11.94 -14.82
C ARG A 86 25.16 11.77 -16.06
N ASN A 87 25.00 10.67 -16.77
CA ASN A 87 25.77 10.40 -17.98
C ASN A 87 25.31 11.24 -19.17
N LEU A 88 24.12 11.81 -19.12
CA LEU A 88 23.56 12.65 -20.19
C LEU A 88 23.79 14.17 -19.95
N ILE A 89 23.94 14.58 -18.69
CA ILE A 89 24.13 15.98 -18.30
C ILE A 89 25.57 16.18 -17.87
N GLU A 90 26.34 16.93 -18.66
CA GLU A 90 27.72 17.33 -18.34
C GLU A 90 27.78 18.53 -17.37
N SER A 91 26.88 18.65 -16.43
CA SER A 91 26.84 19.78 -15.50
C SER A 91 27.56 19.46 -14.20
N SER A 92 28.23 20.46 -13.64
CA SER A 92 28.91 20.35 -12.34
C SER A 92 27.94 20.16 -11.16
N ASP A 93 26.68 20.56 -11.33
CA ASP A 93 25.63 20.51 -10.31
C ASP A 93 24.54 19.48 -10.66
N PHE A 94 24.95 18.31 -11.14
CA PHE A 94 24.08 17.26 -11.60
C PHE A 94 23.07 16.76 -10.56
N LEU A 95 23.31 16.95 -9.27
CA LEU A 95 22.39 16.53 -8.21
C LEU A 95 21.07 17.29 -8.33
N ASN A 96 21.11 18.60 -8.50
CA ASN A 96 19.92 19.43 -8.63
C ASN A 96 19.25 19.22 -9.98
N ASP A 97 20.02 19.09 -11.05
CA ASP A 97 19.50 18.92 -12.40
C ASP A 97 18.84 17.54 -12.62
N CYS A 98 19.35 16.49 -11.98
CA CYS A 98 18.82 15.13 -12.13
C CYS A 98 17.64 14.80 -11.20
N GLN A 99 17.46 15.53 -10.10
CA GLN A 99 16.38 15.29 -9.13
C GLN A 99 14.98 15.17 -9.72
N PRO A 100 14.51 16.12 -10.54
CA PRO A 100 13.18 16.06 -11.11
C PRO A 100 12.98 14.85 -12.03
N TYR A 101 14.02 14.48 -12.80
CA TYR A 101 13.92 13.42 -13.80
C TYR A 101 13.77 12.03 -13.19
N PHE A 102 14.65 11.65 -12.27
CA PHE A 102 14.55 10.32 -11.66
C PHE A 102 13.25 10.15 -10.87
N GLY A 103 12.80 11.21 -10.21
CA GLY A 103 11.54 11.19 -9.48
C GLY A 103 10.34 10.98 -10.40
N LYS A 104 10.26 11.67 -11.53
CA LYS A 104 9.20 11.49 -12.53
C LYS A 104 9.21 10.11 -13.14
N ILE A 105 10.38 9.55 -13.50
CA ILE A 105 10.51 8.18 -13.99
C ILE A 105 10.01 7.19 -12.93
N THR A 106 10.35 7.41 -11.66
CA THR A 106 9.88 6.57 -10.55
C THR A 106 8.36 6.63 -10.41
N GLN A 107 7.76 7.82 -10.46
CA GLN A 107 6.30 7.98 -10.40
C GLN A 107 5.59 7.26 -11.54
N ILE A 108 6.12 7.36 -12.76
CA ILE A 108 5.59 6.62 -13.92
C ILE A 108 5.67 5.11 -13.65
N PHE A 109 6.83 4.61 -13.21
CA PHE A 109 7.03 3.19 -12.96
C PHE A 109 6.12 2.67 -11.85
N GLN A 110 6.01 3.38 -10.72
CA GLN A 110 5.11 3.03 -9.62
C GLN A 110 3.63 3.05 -10.04
N SER A 111 3.24 4.00 -10.91
CA SER A 111 1.89 4.05 -11.49
C SER A 111 1.62 2.83 -12.38
N LEU A 112 2.59 2.39 -13.19
CA LEU A 112 2.49 1.17 -13.98
C LEU A 112 2.38 -0.07 -13.10
N LEU A 113 3.16 -0.17 -12.01
CA LEU A 113 3.04 -1.25 -11.03
C LEU A 113 1.63 -1.28 -10.40
N TYR A 114 1.05 -0.13 -10.10
CA TYR A 114 -0.29 -0.04 -9.53
C TYR A 114 -1.37 -0.50 -10.52
N VAL A 115 -1.30 -0.07 -11.77
CA VAL A 115 -2.21 -0.53 -12.83
C VAL A 115 -2.07 -2.04 -13.03
N ALA A 116 -0.83 -2.55 -13.03
CA ALA A 116 -0.57 -3.99 -13.09
C ALA A 116 -1.17 -4.73 -11.87
N THR A 117 -1.03 -4.18 -10.67
CA THR A 117 -1.63 -4.71 -9.43
C THR A 117 -3.15 -4.84 -9.55
N ILE A 118 -3.84 -3.77 -10.00
CA ILE A 118 -5.30 -3.80 -10.22
C ILE A 118 -5.65 -4.87 -11.25
N THR A 119 -4.93 -4.92 -12.36
CA THR A 119 -5.20 -5.86 -13.46
C THR A 119 -5.03 -7.32 -13.00
N ILE A 120 -3.93 -7.64 -12.28
CA ILE A 120 -3.67 -8.98 -11.75
C ILE A 120 -4.77 -9.39 -10.76
N ASN A 121 -5.19 -8.48 -9.87
CA ASN A 121 -6.24 -8.75 -8.92
C ASN A 121 -7.60 -8.99 -9.61
N LEU A 122 -7.93 -8.24 -10.67
CA LEU A 122 -9.11 -8.49 -11.50
C LEU A 122 -9.08 -9.88 -12.15
N TYR A 123 -7.92 -10.29 -12.68
CA TYR A 123 -7.75 -11.66 -13.21
C TYR A 123 -7.88 -12.73 -12.13
N THR A 124 -7.35 -12.47 -10.95
CA THR A 124 -7.45 -13.39 -9.81
C THR A 124 -8.90 -13.54 -9.37
N LEU A 125 -9.65 -12.44 -9.25
CA LEU A 125 -11.09 -12.45 -8.91
C LEU A 125 -11.93 -13.14 -9.97
N LYS A 126 -11.65 -12.90 -11.26
CA LYS A 126 -12.30 -13.61 -12.37
C LYS A 126 -12.10 -15.11 -12.24
N SER A 127 -10.88 -15.55 -12.01
CA SER A 127 -10.52 -16.96 -11.85
C SER A 127 -11.14 -17.57 -10.59
N PHE A 128 -11.13 -16.84 -9.47
CA PHE A 128 -11.72 -17.28 -8.20
C PHE A 128 -13.23 -17.53 -8.31
N ASN A 129 -13.96 -16.62 -8.96
CA ASN A 129 -15.41 -16.68 -9.12
C ASN A 129 -15.86 -17.52 -10.32
N ASN A 130 -14.92 -18.08 -11.10
CA ASN A 130 -15.20 -18.75 -12.37
C ASN A 130 -16.09 -17.92 -13.32
N SER A 131 -15.89 -16.60 -13.28
CA SER A 131 -16.66 -15.63 -14.06
C SER A 131 -16.16 -15.54 -15.50
N LYS A 132 -17.09 -15.38 -16.45
CA LYS A 132 -16.71 -15.08 -17.84
C LYS A 132 -16.19 -13.65 -18.00
N ASN A 133 -16.65 -12.73 -17.14
CA ASN A 133 -16.31 -11.31 -17.21
C ASN A 133 -15.16 -10.96 -16.26
N ILE A 134 -14.18 -10.18 -16.74
CA ILE A 134 -13.08 -9.64 -15.94
C ILE A 134 -13.49 -8.37 -15.16
N PHE A 135 -14.57 -7.71 -15.57
CA PHE A 135 -15.00 -6.42 -15.04
C PHE A 135 -15.64 -6.56 -13.66
N ASN A 136 -14.82 -6.63 -12.61
CA ASN A 136 -15.29 -6.55 -11.24
C ASN A 136 -15.34 -5.08 -10.80
N VAL A 137 -16.51 -4.45 -11.00
CA VAL A 137 -16.73 -3.03 -10.66
C VAL A 137 -16.60 -2.80 -9.16
N GLY A 138 -17.04 -3.77 -8.34
CA GLY A 138 -16.93 -3.70 -6.89
C GLY A 138 -15.49 -3.59 -6.41
N TYR A 139 -14.58 -4.37 -6.99
CA TYR A 139 -13.16 -4.27 -6.69
C TYR A 139 -12.59 -2.91 -7.12
N LEU A 140 -12.87 -2.50 -8.36
CA LEU A 140 -12.30 -1.28 -8.92
C LEU A 140 -12.73 -0.05 -8.13
N ILE A 141 -14.03 0.09 -7.81
CA ILE A 141 -14.50 1.25 -7.02
C ILE A 141 -13.91 1.26 -5.62
N LEU A 142 -13.88 0.12 -4.92
CA LEU A 142 -13.36 0.06 -3.57
C LEU A 142 -11.85 0.36 -3.50
N VAL A 143 -11.04 -0.15 -4.44
CA VAL A 143 -9.60 0.14 -4.47
C VAL A 143 -9.32 1.59 -4.88
N SER A 144 -10.14 2.17 -5.76
CA SER A 144 -10.00 3.57 -6.18
C SER A 144 -10.44 4.58 -5.13
N LEU A 145 -11.27 4.18 -4.17
CA LEU A 145 -11.67 5.01 -3.02
C LEU A 145 -10.55 5.20 -1.99
N LEU A 146 -9.52 4.34 -1.97
CA LEU A 146 -8.42 4.45 -1.02
C LEU A 146 -7.49 5.61 -1.38
N ALA A 147 -7.63 6.77 -0.72
CA ALA A 147 -6.82 7.96 -0.97
C ALA A 147 -5.31 7.70 -0.74
N VAL A 148 -4.98 6.84 0.23
CA VAL A 148 -3.60 6.42 0.52
C VAL A 148 -2.87 5.84 -0.69
N ASN A 149 -3.58 5.23 -1.65
CA ASN A 149 -2.97 4.67 -2.86
C ASN A 149 -2.27 5.75 -3.70
N TYR A 150 -3.01 6.81 -4.03
CA TYR A 150 -2.52 7.86 -4.92
C TYR A 150 -1.33 8.60 -4.33
N ARG A 151 -1.39 8.87 -3.01
CA ARG A 151 -0.27 9.46 -2.28
C ARG A 151 0.95 8.53 -2.27
N THR A 152 0.78 7.26 -1.92
CA THR A 152 1.88 6.29 -1.85
C THR A 152 2.55 6.06 -3.19
N ILE A 153 1.78 6.06 -4.29
CA ILE A 153 2.30 5.84 -5.64
C ILE A 153 3.05 7.07 -6.15
N SER A 154 2.64 8.26 -5.73
CA SER A 154 3.28 9.51 -6.14
C SER A 154 4.59 9.80 -5.43
N MET A 155 4.79 9.28 -4.21
CA MET A 155 6.03 9.38 -3.45
C MET A 155 7.01 8.28 -3.84
N VAL A 156 8.33 8.52 -3.73
CA VAL A 156 9.34 7.48 -3.95
C VAL A 156 9.34 6.51 -2.76
N ARG A 157 8.84 5.28 -2.98
CA ARG A 157 8.63 4.31 -1.90
C ARG A 157 8.70 2.85 -2.36
N GLY A 158 8.86 1.93 -1.39
CA GLY A 158 8.86 0.49 -1.63
C GLY A 158 7.47 -0.16 -1.62
N GLU A 159 6.46 0.51 -1.07
CA GLU A 159 5.12 -0.04 -0.89
C GLU A 159 4.39 -0.38 -2.22
N PRO A 160 4.53 0.37 -3.33
CA PRO A 160 3.98 -0.03 -4.63
C PRO A 160 4.50 -1.38 -5.13
N TYR A 161 5.75 -1.71 -4.80
CA TYR A 161 6.36 -3.01 -5.14
C TYR A 161 5.76 -4.13 -4.29
N ILE A 162 5.53 -3.92 -2.97
CA ILE A 162 4.81 -4.90 -2.13
C ILE A 162 3.44 -5.20 -2.75
N LEU A 163 2.67 -4.20 -3.12
CA LEU A 163 1.34 -4.39 -3.71
C LEU A 163 1.38 -5.21 -5.00
N PHE A 164 2.36 -4.93 -5.86
CA PHE A 164 2.56 -5.69 -7.10
C PHE A 164 2.90 -7.15 -6.83
N PHE A 165 3.90 -7.42 -6.01
CA PHE A 165 4.29 -8.80 -5.69
C PHE A 165 3.23 -9.54 -4.87
N LEU A 166 2.50 -8.86 -3.99
CA LEU A 166 1.36 -9.43 -3.29
C LEU A 166 0.26 -9.86 -4.26
N SER A 167 -0.08 -9.03 -5.25
CA SER A 167 -1.09 -9.40 -6.25
C SER A 167 -0.69 -10.64 -7.06
N LEU A 168 0.58 -10.74 -7.45
CA LEU A 168 1.13 -11.94 -8.08
C LEU A 168 1.08 -13.15 -7.13
N PHE A 169 1.35 -12.95 -5.85
CA PHE A 169 1.29 -14.01 -4.84
C PHE A 169 -0.14 -14.53 -4.67
N LEU A 170 -1.14 -13.66 -4.57
CA LEU A 170 -2.56 -14.05 -4.52
C LEU A 170 -2.99 -14.80 -5.79
N PHE A 171 -2.54 -14.34 -6.95
CA PHE A 171 -2.79 -15.02 -8.22
C PHE A 171 -2.24 -16.46 -8.22
N ILE A 172 -1.00 -16.64 -7.75
CA ILE A 172 -0.37 -17.97 -7.66
C ILE A 172 -1.09 -18.86 -6.66
N ILE A 173 -1.42 -18.35 -5.46
CA ILE A 173 -2.20 -19.12 -4.46
C ILE A 173 -3.51 -19.59 -5.09
N ASN A 174 -4.27 -18.71 -5.72
CA ASN A 174 -5.54 -19.05 -6.36
C ASN A 174 -5.36 -20.08 -7.48
N LYS A 175 -4.37 -19.90 -8.34
CA LYS A 175 -4.06 -20.83 -9.43
C LYS A 175 -3.73 -22.23 -8.91
N HIS A 176 -2.89 -22.33 -7.90
CA HIS A 176 -2.54 -23.60 -7.29
C HIS A 176 -3.73 -24.28 -6.58
N GLU A 177 -4.62 -23.50 -5.99
CA GLU A 177 -5.83 -24.04 -5.37
C GLU A 177 -6.79 -24.63 -6.40
N ILE A 178 -6.97 -23.98 -7.56
CA ILE A 178 -7.86 -24.42 -8.63
C ILE A 178 -7.32 -25.67 -9.36
N HIS A 179 -6.03 -25.68 -9.70
CA HIS A 179 -5.39 -26.73 -10.48
C HIS A 179 -4.83 -27.90 -9.66
N LYS A 180 -5.24 -28.04 -8.40
CA LYS A 180 -4.84 -29.12 -7.48
C LYS A 180 -3.33 -29.38 -7.46
N PHE A 181 -2.54 -28.32 -7.51
CA PHE A 181 -1.09 -28.32 -7.34
C PHE A 181 -0.28 -29.23 -8.28
N ASP A 182 0.03 -28.73 -9.44
CA ASP A 182 1.13 -29.26 -10.23
C ASP A 182 2.46 -28.84 -9.61
N PHE A 183 3.18 -29.81 -9.04
CA PHE A 183 4.57 -29.63 -8.59
C PHE A 183 5.45 -29.46 -9.82
N ASN A 184 5.77 -28.21 -10.14
CA ASN A 184 6.61 -27.85 -11.29
C ASN A 184 7.73 -26.91 -10.81
N TYR A 185 8.98 -27.20 -11.18
CA TYR A 185 10.14 -26.38 -10.83
C TYR A 185 9.99 -24.91 -11.27
N ARG A 186 9.36 -24.65 -12.41
CA ARG A 186 9.05 -23.28 -12.86
C ARG A 186 8.14 -22.57 -11.88
N SER A 187 7.11 -23.24 -11.38
CA SER A 187 6.18 -22.69 -10.40
C SER A 187 6.86 -22.36 -9.08
N ILE A 188 7.75 -23.25 -8.61
CA ILE A 188 8.56 -23.03 -7.41
C ILE A 188 9.44 -21.79 -7.58
N PHE A 189 10.15 -21.70 -8.71
CA PHE A 189 11.06 -20.59 -8.99
C PHE A 189 10.34 -19.25 -9.08
N PHE A 190 9.20 -19.15 -9.80
CA PHE A 190 8.41 -17.94 -9.87
C PHE A 190 7.82 -17.55 -8.52
N THR A 191 7.34 -18.51 -7.74
CA THR A 191 6.84 -18.24 -6.37
C THR A 191 7.98 -17.74 -5.48
N ALA A 192 9.17 -18.31 -5.59
CA ALA A 192 10.36 -17.87 -4.87
C ALA A 192 10.76 -16.43 -5.23
N LEU A 193 10.75 -16.09 -6.53
CA LEU A 193 11.01 -14.70 -6.97
C LEU A 193 10.02 -13.71 -6.40
N ILE A 194 8.74 -14.08 -6.31
CA ILE A 194 7.70 -13.24 -5.73
C ILE A 194 7.92 -13.06 -4.23
N ILE A 195 8.24 -14.14 -3.50
CA ILE A 195 8.54 -14.09 -2.06
C ILE A 195 9.78 -13.20 -1.81
N GLY A 196 10.86 -13.41 -2.58
CA GLY A 196 12.06 -12.57 -2.52
C GLY A 196 11.76 -11.10 -2.87
N GLY A 197 10.90 -10.87 -3.88
CA GLY A 197 10.44 -9.53 -4.26
C GLY A 197 9.67 -8.82 -3.15
N ILE A 198 8.76 -9.51 -2.45
CA ILE A 198 8.06 -8.96 -1.27
C ILE A 198 9.09 -8.58 -0.19
N ALA A 199 10.01 -9.50 0.13
CA ALA A 199 11.02 -9.27 1.17
C ALA A 199 11.96 -8.10 0.84
N LEU A 200 12.34 -7.93 -0.43
CA LEU A 200 13.23 -6.85 -0.88
C LEU A 200 12.52 -5.52 -1.16
N SER A 201 11.18 -5.47 -1.12
CA SER A 201 10.41 -4.24 -1.32
C SER A 201 10.39 -3.36 -0.08
N ARG A 202 9.98 -3.92 1.05
CA ARG A 202 9.89 -3.24 2.37
C ARG A 202 9.91 -4.28 3.49
N GLN A 203 10.39 -3.92 4.68
CA GLN A 203 10.36 -4.81 5.85
C GLN A 203 8.92 -5.24 6.23
N TRP A 204 7.91 -4.40 6.00
CA TRP A 204 6.50 -4.73 6.21
C TRP A 204 6.02 -5.96 5.43
N GLY A 205 6.74 -6.35 4.37
CA GLY A 205 6.51 -7.59 3.63
C GLY A 205 6.58 -8.84 4.49
N PHE A 206 7.33 -8.84 5.60
CA PHE A 206 7.40 -9.99 6.51
C PHE A 206 6.06 -10.33 7.15
N LEU A 207 5.19 -9.35 7.34
CA LEU A 207 3.85 -9.56 7.89
C LEU A 207 2.97 -10.44 6.97
N LEU A 208 3.33 -10.57 5.70
CA LEU A 208 2.64 -11.43 4.73
C LEU A 208 3.12 -12.88 4.76
N PHE A 209 4.28 -13.18 5.34
CA PHE A 209 4.80 -14.55 5.43
C PHE A 209 4.29 -15.31 6.65
N LEU A 210 4.05 -14.61 7.75
CA LEU A 210 3.53 -15.23 8.98
C LEU A 210 2.20 -15.99 8.75
N PRO A 211 1.20 -15.44 8.02
CA PRO A 211 -0.01 -16.16 7.65
C PRO A 211 0.24 -17.46 6.90
N LEU A 212 1.18 -17.44 5.96
CA LEU A 212 1.55 -18.63 5.20
C LEU A 212 2.12 -19.71 6.12
N ILE A 213 3.05 -19.33 7.00
CA ILE A 213 3.64 -20.24 8.01
C ILE A 213 2.55 -20.83 8.88
N ILE A 214 1.67 -20.02 9.46
CA ILE A 214 0.56 -20.48 10.31
C ILE A 214 -0.31 -21.50 9.56
N LEU A 215 -0.66 -21.24 8.31
CA LEU A 215 -1.49 -22.14 7.50
C LEU A 215 -0.78 -23.44 7.15
N LEU A 216 0.52 -23.40 6.89
CA LEU A 216 1.31 -24.59 6.61
C LEU A 216 1.38 -25.53 7.81
N PHE A 217 1.47 -24.98 9.02
CA PHE A 217 1.52 -25.79 10.26
C PHE A 217 0.13 -26.18 10.82
N SER A 218 -0.91 -25.40 10.56
CA SER A 218 -2.25 -25.63 11.14
C SER A 218 -3.09 -26.65 10.37
N LYS A 219 -2.76 -26.92 9.11
CA LYS A 219 -3.51 -27.87 8.26
C LYS A 219 -2.72 -29.14 8.06
N GLN A 220 -3.44 -30.27 8.04
CA GLN A 220 -2.94 -31.52 7.45
C GLN A 220 -2.82 -31.36 5.92
N LEU A 221 -1.86 -30.57 5.50
CA LEU A 221 -1.60 -30.34 4.08
C LEU A 221 -1.00 -31.56 3.44
N ASN A 222 -1.42 -31.85 2.22
CA ASN A 222 -0.74 -32.83 1.39
C ASN A 222 0.76 -32.48 1.29
N ILE A 223 1.63 -33.48 1.39
CA ILE A 223 3.10 -33.34 1.34
C ILE A 223 3.58 -32.53 0.11
N LYS A 224 2.87 -32.58 -1.01
CA LYS A 224 3.17 -31.80 -2.21
C LYS A 224 3.04 -30.30 -1.98
N TYR A 225 2.01 -29.86 -1.24
CA TYR A 225 1.81 -28.47 -0.86
C TYR A 225 2.92 -27.97 0.05
N LEU A 226 3.21 -28.75 1.08
CA LEU A 226 4.27 -28.41 2.02
C LEU A 226 5.62 -28.27 1.30
N LYS A 227 5.95 -29.22 0.41
CA LYS A 227 7.20 -29.14 -0.40
C LYS A 227 7.22 -27.90 -1.31
N LEU A 228 6.11 -27.60 -2.02
CA LEU A 228 6.03 -26.41 -2.90
C LEU A 228 6.32 -25.13 -2.14
N TRP A 229 5.56 -24.90 -1.06
CA TRP A 229 5.67 -23.65 -0.31
C TRP A 229 6.97 -23.55 0.47
N SER A 230 7.42 -24.61 1.12
CA SER A 230 8.68 -24.61 1.87
C SER A 230 9.89 -24.39 0.96
N LEU A 231 9.93 -25.05 -0.20
CA LEU A 231 11.04 -24.87 -1.14
C LEU A 231 11.00 -23.48 -1.78
N SER A 232 9.82 -22.97 -2.15
CA SER A 232 9.68 -21.60 -2.66
C SER A 232 10.07 -20.54 -1.61
N ALA A 233 9.68 -20.74 -0.35
CA ALA A 233 10.05 -19.84 0.74
C ALA A 233 11.57 -19.87 1.00
N PHE A 234 12.18 -21.06 1.00
CA PHE A 234 13.62 -21.21 1.17
C PHE A 234 14.41 -20.53 0.05
N ILE A 235 14.07 -20.76 -1.21
CA ILE A 235 14.72 -20.11 -2.35
C ILE A 235 14.47 -18.59 -2.33
N GLY A 236 13.25 -18.15 -2.02
CA GLY A 236 12.92 -16.72 -1.88
C GLY A 236 13.69 -16.04 -0.76
N ALA A 237 13.88 -16.75 0.37
CA ALA A 237 14.74 -16.29 1.45
C ALA A 237 16.20 -16.17 1.00
N LEU A 238 16.73 -17.10 0.22
CA LEU A 238 18.08 -17.01 -0.35
C LEU A 238 18.23 -15.76 -1.24
N PHE A 239 17.24 -15.45 -2.09
CA PHE A 239 17.28 -14.24 -2.92
C PHE A 239 17.31 -12.93 -2.12
N SER A 240 16.75 -12.90 -0.93
CA SER A 240 16.69 -11.69 -0.10
C SER A 240 17.68 -11.68 1.06
N SER A 241 18.26 -12.84 1.42
CA SER A 241 19.08 -13.02 2.63
C SER A 241 20.31 -12.11 2.70
N TRP A 242 20.95 -11.85 1.56
CA TRP A 242 22.14 -11.01 1.48
C TRP A 242 21.92 -9.63 2.11
N PHE A 243 20.73 -9.03 1.90
CA PHE A 243 20.39 -7.73 2.47
C PHE A 243 20.24 -7.85 4.00
N TYR A 244 19.46 -8.80 4.47
CA TYR A 244 19.18 -8.99 5.90
C TYR A 244 20.39 -9.47 6.70
N ILE A 245 21.22 -10.33 6.10
CA ILE A 245 22.49 -10.75 6.68
C ILE A 245 23.44 -9.54 6.81
N ASN A 246 23.53 -8.67 5.81
CA ASN A 246 24.31 -7.45 5.90
C ASN A 246 23.83 -6.53 7.04
N LEU A 247 22.51 -6.38 7.25
CA LEU A 247 21.95 -5.65 8.38
C LEU A 247 22.33 -6.31 9.71
N PHE A 248 22.20 -7.65 9.80
CA PHE A 248 22.54 -8.38 11.02
C PHE A 248 24.03 -8.23 11.38
N ILE A 249 24.93 -8.35 10.40
CA ILE A 249 26.38 -8.17 10.62
C ILE A 249 26.69 -6.75 11.10
N LYS A 250 26.04 -5.73 10.55
CA LYS A 250 26.33 -4.32 10.90
C LYS A 250 25.65 -3.84 12.18
N TYR A 251 24.44 -4.33 12.47
CA TYR A 251 23.58 -3.76 13.52
C TYR A 251 23.13 -4.78 14.58
N GLY A 252 23.52 -6.07 14.46
CA GLY A 252 23.12 -7.13 15.39
C GLY A 252 21.65 -7.55 15.30
N THR A 253 20.90 -7.04 14.31
CA THR A 253 19.49 -7.38 14.08
C THR A 253 19.16 -7.40 12.59
N PHE A 254 18.23 -8.27 12.18
CA PHE A 254 17.76 -8.36 10.79
C PHE A 254 16.84 -7.21 10.38
N THR A 255 16.22 -6.54 11.36
CA THR A 255 15.26 -5.46 11.15
C THR A 255 15.61 -4.25 12.03
N PRO A 256 16.80 -3.63 11.83
CA PRO A 256 17.11 -2.39 12.52
C PRO A 256 16.10 -1.32 12.13
N PHE A 257 15.96 -0.31 12.97
CA PHE A 257 15.16 0.87 12.70
C PHE A 257 15.93 2.13 13.09
N ASN A 258 15.53 3.27 12.56
CA ASN A 258 16.21 4.55 12.84
C ASN A 258 15.93 5.11 14.24
N LEU A 259 14.89 4.59 14.92
CA LEU A 259 14.58 4.95 16.30
C LEU A 259 15.04 3.87 17.28
N LYS A 260 15.45 4.27 18.46
CA LYS A 260 15.71 3.33 19.56
C LYS A 260 14.40 2.85 20.15
N SER A 261 14.22 1.54 20.22
CA SER A 261 13.06 0.93 20.84
C SER A 261 13.33 0.67 22.33
N PRO A 262 12.43 1.08 23.23
CA PRO A 262 12.45 0.63 24.63
C PRO A 262 12.01 -0.83 24.80
N GLY A 263 11.68 -1.53 23.71
CA GLY A 263 11.04 -2.83 23.70
C GLY A 263 9.51 -2.73 23.73
N PHE A 264 8.84 -3.87 23.58
CA PHE A 264 7.38 -3.91 23.58
C PHE A 264 6.84 -3.84 25.03
N SER A 265 6.07 -2.79 25.33
CA SER A 265 5.26 -2.69 26.54
C SER A 265 4.03 -1.83 26.26
N PHE A 266 2.86 -2.26 26.72
CA PHE A 266 1.66 -1.42 26.61
C PHE A 266 1.80 -0.07 27.33
N SER A 267 2.64 0.02 28.36
CA SER A 267 2.94 1.27 29.08
C SER A 267 3.75 2.28 28.29
N ASN A 268 4.32 1.90 27.12
CA ASN A 268 5.03 2.82 26.23
C ASN A 268 4.11 3.87 25.63
N GLN A 269 2.83 3.58 25.57
CA GLN A 269 1.82 4.45 24.97
C GLN A 269 0.79 4.89 26.02
N LYS A 270 0.29 6.13 25.90
CA LYS A 270 -0.80 6.65 26.73
C LYS A 270 -2.12 5.96 26.36
N LEU A 271 -3.09 5.96 27.29
CA LEU A 271 -4.42 5.40 27.04
C LEU A 271 -5.10 5.97 25.79
N ALA A 272 -4.91 7.26 25.53
CA ALA A 272 -5.44 7.96 24.35
C ALA A 272 -4.92 7.38 23.00
N PHE A 273 -3.78 6.70 22.99
CA PHE A 273 -3.29 5.98 21.82
C PHE A 273 -4.21 4.80 21.44
N TYR A 274 -4.71 4.08 22.45
CA TYR A 274 -5.53 2.88 22.26
C TYR A 274 -7.02 3.22 22.12
N ILE A 275 -7.50 4.19 22.90
CA ILE A 275 -8.91 4.55 22.97
C ILE A 275 -9.01 6.07 22.84
N PRO A 276 -9.53 6.58 21.73
CA PRO A 276 -9.70 8.03 21.55
C PRO A 276 -10.70 8.56 22.59
N ASN A 277 -10.37 9.66 23.23
CA ASN A 277 -11.30 10.36 24.10
C ASN A 277 -12.32 11.20 23.27
N TYR A 278 -13.26 11.83 23.93
CA TYR A 278 -14.32 12.62 23.27
C TYR A 278 -13.76 13.77 22.40
N GLU A 279 -12.76 14.50 22.87
CA GLU A 279 -12.16 15.59 22.10
C GLU A 279 -11.49 15.08 20.83
N HIS A 280 -10.81 13.96 20.91
CA HIS A 280 -10.16 13.35 19.78
C HIS A 280 -11.17 12.79 18.76
N LEU A 281 -12.27 12.19 19.22
CA LEU A 281 -13.37 11.82 18.34
C LEU A 281 -14.00 13.04 17.69
N LYS A 282 -14.13 14.15 18.41
CA LYS A 282 -14.57 15.42 17.84
C LYS A 282 -13.63 15.89 16.73
N TYR A 283 -12.32 15.90 16.96
CA TYR A 283 -11.35 16.31 15.94
C TYR A 283 -11.32 15.39 14.73
N LEU A 284 -11.55 14.08 14.92
CA LEU A 284 -11.64 13.12 13.81
C LEU A 284 -12.72 13.52 12.79
N PHE A 285 -13.80 14.18 13.25
CA PHE A 285 -14.95 14.59 12.44
C PHE A 285 -15.12 16.10 12.28
N THR A 286 -14.15 16.89 12.73
CA THR A 286 -14.16 18.35 12.55
C THR A 286 -12.86 18.90 11.98
N LYS A 287 -11.70 18.37 12.38
CA LYS A 287 -10.36 18.82 11.94
C LYS A 287 -9.37 17.65 11.92
N PRO A 288 -9.58 16.64 11.06
CA PRO A 288 -8.73 15.42 11.03
C PRO A 288 -7.42 15.65 10.26
N ILE A 289 -6.70 16.69 10.62
CA ILE A 289 -5.40 17.07 10.08
C ILE A 289 -4.43 17.30 11.23
N ARG A 290 -3.13 17.13 10.97
CA ARG A 290 -2.06 17.43 11.92
C ARG A 290 -2.16 18.88 12.41
N PRO A 291 -1.98 19.17 13.73
CA PRO A 291 -1.59 18.26 14.82
C PRO A 291 -2.76 17.71 15.66
N HIS A 292 -4.02 17.84 15.26
CA HIS A 292 -5.19 17.68 16.13
C HIS A 292 -5.45 16.27 16.67
N LEU A 293 -4.84 15.22 16.09
CA LEU A 293 -5.04 13.82 16.53
C LEU A 293 -3.77 13.24 17.16
N ASP A 294 -3.10 14.00 18.01
CA ASP A 294 -1.82 13.62 18.61
C ASP A 294 -1.76 12.17 19.10
N ASN A 295 -0.87 11.38 18.50
CA ASN A 295 -0.55 10.02 18.88
C ASN A 295 -1.75 9.10 19.12
N GLN A 296 -2.77 9.18 18.25
CA GLN A 296 -3.96 8.31 18.30
C GLN A 296 -3.96 7.32 17.16
N PHE A 297 -3.68 6.05 17.48
CA PHE A 297 -3.46 5.03 16.47
C PHE A 297 -4.62 4.90 15.47
N PHE A 298 -5.84 4.67 15.97
CA PHE A 298 -7.01 4.46 15.10
C PHE A 298 -7.43 5.73 14.35
N SER A 299 -7.43 6.86 15.04
CA SER A 299 -7.89 8.12 14.46
C SER A 299 -6.95 8.64 13.37
N ILE A 300 -5.63 8.59 13.62
CA ILE A 300 -4.64 8.96 12.62
C ILE A 300 -4.69 7.99 11.43
N LEU A 301 -4.69 6.68 11.71
CA LEU A 301 -4.72 5.66 10.66
C LEU A 301 -5.95 5.80 9.76
N TYR A 302 -7.12 6.06 10.35
CA TYR A 302 -8.36 6.27 9.61
C TYR A 302 -8.31 7.55 8.75
N SER A 303 -7.88 8.67 9.34
CA SER A 303 -7.79 9.94 8.62
C SER A 303 -6.73 9.94 7.54
N ASP A 304 -5.65 9.17 7.75
CA ASP A 304 -4.59 9.00 6.76
C ASP A 304 -4.95 8.00 5.65
N LEU A 305 -5.88 7.07 5.91
CA LEU A 305 -6.39 6.13 4.90
C LEU A 305 -7.27 6.83 3.87
N TRP A 306 -8.24 7.63 4.33
CA TRP A 306 -9.27 8.24 3.50
C TRP A 306 -8.94 9.66 3.05
N GLY A 307 -8.09 10.37 3.81
CA GLY A 307 -7.67 11.74 3.55
C GLY A 307 -6.14 11.88 3.45
N ASP A 308 -5.63 12.99 4.00
CA ASP A 308 -4.20 13.30 4.08
C ASP A 308 -3.89 13.93 5.44
N TYR A 309 -3.96 13.12 6.52
CA TYR A 309 -3.75 13.60 7.88
C TYR A 309 -2.44 14.39 8.05
N TRP A 310 -1.36 13.90 7.41
CA TRP A 310 -0.04 14.47 7.54
C TRP A 310 0.19 15.74 6.72
N GLY A 311 -0.64 15.99 5.72
CA GLY A 311 -0.54 17.17 4.87
C GLY A 311 0.73 17.21 4.01
N TYR A 312 1.02 16.10 3.32
CA TYR A 312 2.17 15.99 2.42
C TYR A 312 1.78 15.71 0.96
N PHE A 313 0.51 15.69 0.66
CA PHE A 313 0.06 15.34 -0.69
C PHE A 313 -1.05 16.26 -1.20
N THR A 314 -2.24 16.21 -0.62
CA THR A 314 -3.37 17.03 -1.04
C THR A 314 -3.17 18.50 -0.70
N PHE A 315 -2.50 18.76 0.40
CA PHE A 315 -2.14 20.09 0.86
C PHE A 315 -0.81 20.03 1.63
N THR A 316 -0.20 21.20 1.87
CA THR A 316 0.98 21.26 2.73
C THR A 316 0.64 21.87 4.08
N SER A 317 0.83 21.09 5.14
CA SER A 317 0.61 21.57 6.51
C SER A 317 1.61 22.63 6.97
N ARG A 318 2.76 22.76 6.29
CA ARG A 318 3.83 23.71 6.64
C ARG A 318 3.46 25.18 6.32
N PHE A 319 2.53 25.39 5.38
CA PHE A 319 2.16 26.71 4.87
C PHE A 319 0.68 27.02 5.02
N LEU A 320 -0.02 26.23 5.85
CA LEU A 320 -1.40 26.55 6.19
C LEU A 320 -1.43 27.87 6.98
N ASP A 321 -2.20 28.82 6.50
CA ASP A 321 -2.59 29.97 7.31
C ASP A 321 -3.38 29.45 8.53
N ILE A 322 -2.84 29.72 9.72
CA ILE A 322 -3.46 29.32 10.99
C ILE A 322 -4.77 30.09 11.12
N GLY A 323 -5.87 29.45 10.77
CA GLY A 323 -7.20 30.03 10.80
C GLY A 323 -8.02 29.62 9.58
N ARG A 324 -7.96 30.42 8.51
CA ARG A 324 -8.82 30.22 7.33
C ARG A 324 -8.54 28.91 6.59
N ASP A 325 -7.29 28.62 6.27
CA ASP A 325 -6.95 27.46 5.46
C ASP A 325 -7.11 26.18 6.26
N GLN A 326 -6.79 26.18 7.55
CA GLN A 326 -7.05 25.04 8.43
C GLN A 326 -8.55 24.76 8.57
N LEU A 327 -9.40 25.79 8.61
CA LEU A 327 -10.85 25.61 8.66
C LEU A 327 -11.38 24.97 7.38
N ILE A 328 -11.02 25.51 6.21
CA ILE A 328 -11.51 25.03 4.93
C ILE A 328 -11.05 23.59 4.68
N ILE A 329 -9.76 23.31 4.86
CA ILE A 329 -9.17 21.98 4.65
C ILE A 329 -9.68 21.01 5.70
N GLY A 330 -9.72 21.42 6.97
CA GLY A 330 -10.24 20.60 8.07
C GLY A 330 -11.70 20.20 7.86
N ASP A 331 -12.56 21.14 7.47
CA ASP A 331 -13.97 20.87 7.18
C ASP A 331 -14.14 19.92 5.98
N TYR A 332 -13.31 20.04 4.95
CA TYR A 332 -13.35 19.12 3.83
C TYR A 332 -12.96 17.71 4.26
N PHE A 333 -11.83 17.53 4.96
CA PHE A 333 -11.39 16.20 5.43
C PHE A 333 -12.31 15.62 6.50
N ALA A 334 -12.98 16.47 7.31
CA ALA A 334 -14.01 16.03 8.23
C ALA A 334 -15.17 15.37 7.47
N ARG A 335 -15.65 15.99 6.38
CA ARG A 335 -16.68 15.39 5.50
C ARG A 335 -16.19 14.10 4.83
N VAL A 336 -14.93 14.08 4.36
CA VAL A 336 -14.32 12.87 3.80
C VAL A 336 -14.34 11.73 4.82
N ASN A 337 -13.96 11.99 6.07
CA ASN A 337 -13.98 11.00 7.13
C ASN A 337 -15.42 10.51 7.43
N ILE A 338 -16.38 11.42 7.56
CA ILE A 338 -17.79 11.08 7.84
C ILE A 338 -18.35 10.18 6.72
N ILE A 339 -18.19 10.59 5.48
CA ILE A 339 -18.77 9.87 4.33
C ILE A 339 -18.07 8.50 4.11
N SER A 340 -16.76 8.44 4.38
CA SER A 340 -15.96 7.20 4.25
C SER A 340 -16.29 6.14 5.32
N ILE A 341 -17.05 6.50 6.39
CA ILE A 341 -17.60 5.53 7.35
C ILE A 341 -18.42 4.47 6.61
N PHE A 342 -19.27 4.90 5.68
CA PHE A 342 -20.08 3.96 4.89
C PHE A 342 -19.20 2.96 4.13
N THR A 343 -18.17 3.43 3.44
CA THR A 343 -17.23 2.55 2.71
C THR A 343 -16.52 1.58 3.65
N THR A 344 -16.10 2.07 4.83
CA THR A 344 -15.44 1.25 5.85
C THR A 344 -16.35 0.12 6.33
N PHE A 345 -17.61 0.42 6.64
CA PHE A 345 -18.59 -0.58 7.03
C PHE A 345 -18.87 -1.60 5.93
N ILE A 346 -19.01 -1.16 4.69
CA ILE A 346 -19.18 -2.06 3.53
C ILE A 346 -17.99 -3.02 3.41
N ILE A 347 -16.76 -2.52 3.50
CA ILE A 347 -15.56 -3.36 3.46
C ILE A 347 -15.58 -4.39 4.59
N ILE A 348 -15.83 -3.98 5.82
CA ILE A 348 -15.85 -4.88 7.00
C ILE A 348 -16.94 -5.95 6.85
N ILE A 349 -18.17 -5.54 6.53
CA ILE A 349 -19.30 -6.47 6.39
C ILE A 349 -19.01 -7.48 5.26
N PHE A 350 -18.54 -7.02 4.12
CA PHE A 350 -18.29 -7.90 2.98
C PHE A 350 -17.07 -8.80 3.21
N CYS A 351 -16.04 -8.36 3.92
CA CYS A 351 -14.96 -9.23 4.37
C CYS A 351 -15.51 -10.37 5.25
N TYR A 352 -16.33 -10.04 6.23
CA TYR A 352 -16.95 -11.04 7.10
C TYR A 352 -17.83 -12.03 6.31
N LEU A 353 -18.69 -11.54 5.42
CA LEU A 353 -19.58 -12.37 4.60
C LEU A 353 -18.80 -13.26 3.62
N THR A 354 -17.71 -12.74 3.03
CA THR A 354 -16.79 -13.54 2.20
C THR A 354 -16.15 -14.64 3.00
N TYR A 355 -15.61 -14.32 4.19
CA TYR A 355 -15.03 -15.33 5.06
C TYR A 355 -16.05 -16.39 5.44
N LYS A 356 -17.24 -16.01 5.90
CA LYS A 356 -18.31 -16.94 6.28
C LYS A 356 -18.69 -17.88 5.12
N THR A 357 -18.70 -17.34 3.87
CA THR A 357 -19.11 -18.10 2.68
C THR A 357 -18.00 -19.03 2.17
N TYR A 358 -16.73 -18.59 2.22
CA TYR A 358 -15.62 -19.26 1.55
C TYR A 358 -14.48 -19.66 2.50
N LYS A 359 -14.75 -19.81 3.81
CA LYS A 359 -13.73 -20.10 4.84
C LYS A 359 -12.92 -21.40 4.61
N SER A 360 -13.40 -22.30 3.77
CA SER A 360 -12.68 -23.54 3.39
C SER A 360 -11.58 -23.30 2.35
N ARG A 361 -11.63 -22.19 1.61
CA ARG A 361 -10.65 -21.87 0.58
C ARG A 361 -9.35 -21.39 1.22
N PHE A 362 -8.22 -21.93 0.75
CA PHE A 362 -6.89 -21.57 1.25
C PHE A 362 -6.59 -20.08 1.04
N LEU A 363 -6.90 -19.54 -0.15
CA LEU A 363 -6.73 -18.12 -0.47
C LEU A 363 -7.45 -17.22 0.56
N ILE A 364 -8.70 -17.54 0.89
CA ILE A 364 -9.51 -16.73 1.82
C ILE A 364 -8.94 -16.77 3.24
N GLN A 365 -8.47 -17.92 3.69
CA GLN A 365 -7.82 -18.05 4.99
C GLN A 365 -6.51 -17.28 5.05
N TYR A 366 -5.69 -17.39 3.98
CA TYR A 366 -4.46 -16.62 3.87
C TYR A 366 -4.72 -15.10 3.97
N ILE A 367 -5.68 -14.58 3.18
CA ILE A 367 -6.00 -13.15 3.18
C ILE A 367 -6.47 -12.69 4.56
N ASN A 368 -7.38 -13.43 5.22
CA ASN A 368 -7.85 -13.05 6.56
C ASN A 368 -6.72 -13.02 7.58
N LEU A 369 -5.87 -14.05 7.61
CA LEU A 369 -4.71 -14.06 8.51
C LEU A 369 -3.72 -12.95 8.16
N ALA A 370 -3.51 -12.64 6.88
CA ALA A 370 -2.61 -11.57 6.45
C ALA A 370 -3.12 -10.18 6.86
N ILE A 371 -4.43 -9.94 6.83
CA ILE A 371 -5.04 -8.72 7.38
C ILE A 371 -4.77 -8.62 8.88
N ILE A 372 -5.04 -9.71 9.64
CA ILE A 372 -4.84 -9.76 11.09
C ILE A 372 -3.36 -9.57 11.44
N CYS A 373 -2.45 -10.31 10.79
CA CYS A 373 -1.02 -10.20 11.05
C CYS A 373 -0.46 -8.82 10.68
N SER A 374 -0.92 -8.21 9.59
CA SER A 374 -0.51 -6.86 9.20
C SER A 374 -0.96 -5.82 10.23
N PHE A 375 -2.21 -5.91 10.68
CA PHE A 375 -2.76 -4.99 11.68
C PHE A 375 -2.03 -5.10 13.02
N PHE A 376 -1.96 -6.30 13.59
CA PHE A 376 -1.33 -6.50 14.91
C PHE A 376 0.19 -6.29 14.85
N GLY A 377 0.85 -6.72 13.77
CA GLY A 377 2.29 -6.48 13.59
C GLY A 377 2.61 -4.98 13.54
N TYR A 378 1.78 -4.21 12.88
CA TYR A 378 1.94 -2.76 12.86
C TYR A 378 1.60 -2.09 14.21
N LEU A 379 0.57 -2.55 14.89
CA LEU A 379 0.24 -2.07 16.23
C LEU A 379 1.39 -2.35 17.22
N ILE A 380 1.97 -3.55 17.19
CA ILE A 380 3.14 -3.91 17.99
C ILE A 380 4.32 -3.00 17.67
N PHE A 381 4.57 -2.71 16.40
CA PHE A 381 5.59 -1.77 15.99
C PHE A 381 5.34 -0.37 16.57
N ALA A 382 4.14 0.19 16.41
CA ALA A 382 3.81 1.52 16.91
C ALA A 382 3.91 1.61 18.45
N ILE A 383 3.64 0.51 19.17
CA ILE A 383 3.84 0.42 20.62
C ILE A 383 5.33 0.33 20.98
N SER A 384 6.12 -0.41 20.19
CA SER A 384 7.56 -0.61 20.44
C SER A 384 8.41 0.59 20.09
N TYR A 385 7.92 1.47 19.21
CA TYR A 385 8.58 2.72 18.81
C TYR A 385 7.66 3.90 19.12
N PRO A 386 7.49 4.22 20.43
CA PRO A 386 6.59 5.28 20.86
C PRO A 386 7.08 6.64 20.34
N ASP A 387 6.18 7.34 19.69
CA ASP A 387 6.35 8.73 19.30
C ASP A 387 5.11 9.50 19.77
N TRP A 388 5.32 10.52 20.59
CA TRP A 388 4.25 11.31 21.18
C TRP A 388 3.47 12.15 20.16
N THR A 389 4.03 12.40 18.98
CA THR A 389 3.34 13.06 17.86
C THR A 389 2.54 12.07 16.99
N GLY A 390 2.79 10.77 17.14
CA GLY A 390 2.22 9.72 16.29
C GLY A 390 2.87 9.62 14.91
N ASP A 391 4.08 10.16 14.71
CA ASP A 391 4.75 10.19 13.39
C ASP A 391 5.06 8.81 12.84
N SER A 392 5.09 7.79 13.70
CA SER A 392 5.17 6.38 13.29
C SER A 392 3.85 5.81 12.72
N ILE A 393 2.70 6.55 12.80
CA ILE A 393 1.39 6.06 12.38
C ILE A 393 1.07 6.58 10.98
N LYS A 394 1.28 5.75 9.95
CA LYS A 394 1.04 6.10 8.53
C LYS A 394 0.29 4.94 7.84
N ALA A 395 -0.82 5.24 7.20
CA ALA A 395 -1.63 4.21 6.49
C ALA A 395 -0.84 3.54 5.35
N THR A 396 0.12 4.25 4.77
CA THR A 396 0.99 3.72 3.71
C THR A 396 1.82 2.51 4.18
N TYR A 397 2.22 2.43 5.48
CA TYR A 397 3.04 1.34 5.99
C TYR A 397 2.33 -0.02 5.99
N ILE A 398 1.00 -0.03 6.07
CA ILE A 398 0.18 -1.24 6.01
C ILE A 398 -0.81 -1.22 4.84
N ILE A 399 -0.46 -0.55 3.77
CA ILE A 399 -1.31 -0.42 2.57
C ILE A 399 -1.73 -1.80 2.03
N GLN A 400 -0.89 -2.83 2.15
CA GLN A 400 -1.20 -4.20 1.80
C GLN A 400 -2.41 -4.76 2.56
N MET A 401 -2.61 -4.37 3.83
CA MET A 401 -3.77 -4.78 4.61
C MET A 401 -5.07 -4.25 4.00
N PHE A 402 -5.09 -2.97 3.61
CA PHE A 402 -6.27 -2.36 3.00
C PHE A 402 -6.57 -2.95 1.63
N HIS A 403 -5.55 -3.24 0.81
CA HIS A 403 -5.72 -3.92 -0.47
C HIS A 403 -6.27 -5.33 -0.30
N LEU A 404 -5.80 -6.09 0.69
CA LEU A 404 -6.33 -7.41 1.02
C LEU A 404 -7.79 -7.33 1.48
N ALA A 405 -8.15 -6.34 2.30
CA ALA A 405 -9.53 -6.14 2.74
C ALA A 405 -10.46 -5.78 1.56
N VAL A 406 -10.03 -4.89 0.68
CA VAL A 406 -10.76 -4.55 -0.54
C VAL A 406 -10.91 -5.77 -1.47
N PHE A 407 -9.84 -6.52 -1.68
CA PHE A 407 -9.89 -7.75 -2.49
C PHE A 407 -10.91 -8.74 -1.93
N LEU A 408 -10.85 -8.99 -0.61
CA LEU A 408 -11.76 -9.91 0.06
C LEU A 408 -13.21 -9.44 -0.02
N SER A 409 -13.48 -8.16 0.27
CA SER A 409 -14.83 -7.59 0.23
C SER A 409 -15.44 -7.61 -1.17
N SER A 410 -14.62 -7.44 -2.20
CA SER A 410 -15.08 -7.44 -3.60
C SER A 410 -15.64 -8.79 -4.08
N ILE A 411 -15.21 -9.89 -3.46
CA ILE A 411 -15.75 -11.23 -3.76
C ILE A 411 -17.24 -11.31 -3.39
N TYR A 412 -17.59 -10.85 -2.18
CA TYR A 412 -18.99 -10.85 -1.78
C TYR A 412 -19.81 -9.78 -2.50
N PHE A 413 -19.20 -8.64 -2.78
CA PHE A 413 -19.87 -7.58 -3.53
C PHE A 413 -20.29 -8.06 -4.93
N GLN A 414 -19.43 -8.80 -5.62
CA GLN A 414 -19.80 -9.42 -6.89
C GLN A 414 -20.91 -10.47 -6.71
N LYS A 415 -20.85 -11.30 -5.66
CA LYS A 415 -21.90 -12.26 -5.35
C LYS A 415 -23.24 -11.60 -5.05
N LEU A 416 -23.22 -10.40 -4.46
CA LEU A 416 -24.45 -9.62 -4.17
C LEU A 416 -25.19 -9.22 -5.46
N GLU A 417 -24.48 -8.99 -6.57
CA GLU A 417 -25.09 -8.72 -7.89
C GLU A 417 -26.01 -9.87 -8.33
N GLU A 418 -25.62 -11.12 -8.01
CA GLU A 418 -26.41 -12.33 -8.34
C GLU A 418 -27.59 -12.53 -7.37
N ILE A 419 -27.40 -12.22 -6.08
CA ILE A 419 -28.39 -12.44 -5.02
C ILE A 419 -29.46 -11.34 -5.04
N ASN A 420 -29.05 -10.07 -5.11
CA ASN A 420 -29.93 -8.92 -5.05
C ASN A 420 -29.35 -7.74 -5.84
N LYS A 421 -29.69 -7.70 -7.13
CA LYS A 421 -29.21 -6.68 -8.05
C LYS A 421 -29.59 -5.26 -7.67
N ASN A 422 -30.76 -5.05 -7.04
CA ASN A 422 -31.19 -3.70 -6.61
C ASN A 422 -30.33 -3.19 -5.47
N LEU A 423 -30.08 -4.04 -4.47
CA LEU A 423 -29.18 -3.69 -3.37
C LEU A 423 -27.74 -3.46 -3.85
N TYR A 424 -27.25 -4.31 -4.76
CA TYR A 424 -25.95 -4.12 -5.41
C TYR A 424 -25.86 -2.76 -6.10
N ASN A 425 -26.84 -2.42 -6.95
CA ASN A 425 -26.85 -1.13 -7.65
C ASN A 425 -26.96 0.06 -6.69
N GLY A 426 -27.74 -0.06 -5.62
CA GLY A 426 -27.87 0.96 -4.59
C GLY A 426 -26.53 1.24 -3.88
N ILE A 427 -25.85 0.19 -3.42
CA ILE A 427 -24.54 0.32 -2.79
C ILE A 427 -23.51 0.88 -3.79
N LEU A 428 -23.49 0.38 -5.01
CA LEU A 428 -22.59 0.85 -6.06
C LEU A 428 -22.79 2.33 -6.35
N SER A 429 -24.02 2.79 -6.45
CA SER A 429 -24.36 4.21 -6.67
C SER A 429 -23.86 5.09 -5.51
N ILE A 430 -24.03 4.66 -4.27
CA ILE A 430 -23.54 5.39 -3.10
C ILE A 430 -22.01 5.46 -3.12
N LEU A 431 -21.31 4.36 -3.43
CA LEU A 431 -19.85 4.33 -3.53
C LEU A 431 -19.34 5.26 -4.65
N VAL A 432 -20.04 5.36 -5.77
CA VAL A 432 -19.71 6.32 -6.84
C VAL A 432 -19.87 7.76 -6.37
N LEU A 433 -20.94 8.07 -5.64
CA LEU A 433 -21.13 9.41 -5.05
C LEU A 433 -20.03 9.75 -4.04
N ILE A 434 -19.62 8.79 -3.20
CA ILE A 434 -18.48 8.95 -2.28
C ILE A 434 -17.19 9.20 -3.06
N TYR A 435 -16.95 8.46 -4.14
CA TYR A 435 -15.78 8.65 -4.98
C TYR A 435 -15.71 10.05 -5.58
N ILE A 436 -16.84 10.56 -6.08
CA ILE A 436 -16.94 11.91 -6.62
C ILE A 436 -16.72 12.96 -5.52
N HIS A 437 -17.31 12.78 -4.33
CA HIS A 437 -17.11 13.69 -3.21
C HIS A 437 -15.65 13.75 -2.74
N ASN A 438 -14.99 12.58 -2.66
CA ASN A 438 -13.63 12.47 -2.17
C ASN A 438 -12.56 12.76 -3.25
N PHE A 439 -12.97 13.14 -4.46
CA PHE A 439 -12.08 13.25 -5.62
C PHE A 439 -10.84 14.13 -5.37
N GLN A 440 -10.99 15.20 -4.60
CA GLN A 440 -9.87 16.10 -4.27
C GLN A 440 -8.78 15.43 -3.41
N THR A 441 -9.13 14.39 -2.62
CA THR A 441 -8.12 13.66 -1.83
C THR A 441 -7.18 12.81 -2.68
N TYR A 442 -7.54 12.57 -3.94
CA TYR A 442 -6.76 11.77 -4.87
C TYR A 442 -5.77 12.60 -5.69
N LEU A 443 -5.91 13.94 -5.64
CA LEU A 443 -5.10 14.88 -6.41
C LEU A 443 -4.06 15.56 -5.52
N SER A 444 -2.84 15.69 -6.05
CA SER A 444 -1.80 16.48 -5.41
C SER A 444 -2.01 17.98 -5.66
N HIS A 445 -1.81 18.77 -4.63
CA HIS A 445 -1.81 20.23 -4.70
C HIS A 445 -0.42 20.85 -4.46
N PHE A 446 0.63 20.03 -4.26
CA PHE A 446 1.99 20.52 -4.19
C PHE A 446 2.44 21.07 -5.55
N PRO A 447 2.86 22.32 -5.67
CA PRO A 447 3.40 22.85 -6.91
C PRO A 447 4.72 22.16 -7.27
N ILE A 448 4.94 21.94 -8.57
CA ILE A 448 6.16 21.27 -9.07
C ILE A 448 7.43 22.05 -8.70
N ASN A 449 7.36 23.38 -8.66
CA ASN A 449 8.50 24.27 -8.40
C ASN A 449 8.69 24.58 -6.91
N TYR A 450 8.00 23.86 -6.02
CA TYR A 450 8.15 24.08 -4.60
C TYR A 450 9.36 23.31 -4.09
N TYR A 451 10.42 24.04 -3.78
CA TYR A 451 11.54 23.56 -2.97
C TYR A 451 11.40 24.11 -1.55
N PRO A 452 11.52 23.26 -0.51
CA PRO A 452 11.49 23.72 0.87
C PRO A 452 12.66 24.64 1.21
#